data_b5d7ae39143c93e4baab2cb28e087933
#
_entry.id   b5d7ae39143c93e4baab2cb28e087933
#
_cell.length_a   1.000
_cell.length_b   1.000
_cell.length_c   1.000
_cell.angle_alpha   90.00
_cell.angle_beta   90.00
_cell.angle_gamma   90.00
#
_symmetry.space_group_name_H-M   'P 1'
#
loop_
_entity.id
_entity.type
_entity.pdbx_description
1 polymer ?
#
loop_
_entity_poly.entity_id
_entity_poly.type
_entity_poly.pdbx_seq_one_letter_code
_entity_poly.pdbx_strand_id
1 'polypeptide(L)'
;MFTYVGLIKLTSEGREHLEKAPEYLEKVKGIVELEGGILEKTYAVMGPYDFLAIVKYPDTETAFRVLAKIAKLEVLHTETFPAEEVDVFLKALV
;
A
#
# COMPACT_ATOMS: atom_id res chain seq x y z
N MET A 1 4.15 -0.76 -15.94
CA MET A 1 3.46 -0.90 -14.65
C MET A 1 2.74 0.37 -14.27
N PHE A 2 1.72 0.24 -13.46
CA PHE A 2 0.91 1.36 -13.01
C PHE A 2 1.22 1.68 -11.56
N THR A 3 1.19 2.97 -11.22
CA THR A 3 1.48 3.44 -9.87
C THR A 3 0.20 3.51 -9.04
N TYR A 4 0.30 3.04 -7.80
CA TYR A 4 -0.78 3.10 -6.82
C TYR A 4 -0.25 3.71 -5.53
N VAL A 5 -1.10 4.44 -4.84
CA VAL A 5 -0.81 4.95 -3.50
C VAL A 5 -1.63 4.14 -2.50
N GLY A 6 -0.95 3.55 -1.54
CA GLY A 6 -1.59 2.82 -0.44
C GLY A 6 -1.54 3.65 0.83
N LEU A 7 -2.70 3.90 1.42
CA LEU A 7 -2.81 4.51 2.74
C LEU A 7 -3.08 3.39 3.74
N ILE A 8 -2.21 3.25 4.71
CA ILE A 8 -2.20 2.09 5.61
C ILE A 8 -2.46 2.54 7.04
N LYS A 9 -3.39 1.87 7.69
CA LYS A 9 -3.74 2.11 9.08
C LYS A 9 -3.64 0.82 9.86
N LEU A 10 -3.02 0.87 11.04
CA LEU A 10 -3.00 -0.28 11.94
C LEU A 10 -4.40 -0.51 12.49
N THR A 11 -4.82 -1.78 12.53
CA THR A 11 -6.04 -2.17 13.24
C THR A 11 -5.79 -2.13 14.75
N SER A 12 -6.84 -2.29 15.56
CA SER A 12 -6.67 -2.40 17.01
C SER A 12 -5.71 -3.53 17.37
N GLU A 13 -5.83 -4.67 16.67
CA GLU A 13 -4.94 -5.81 16.86
C GLU A 13 -3.50 -5.47 16.51
N GLY A 14 -3.30 -4.76 15.40
CA GLY A 14 -1.96 -4.33 14.99
C GLY A 14 -1.33 -3.37 15.99
N ARG A 15 -2.15 -2.51 16.61
CA ARG A 15 -1.66 -1.54 17.60
C ARG A 15 -1.30 -2.19 18.93
N GLU A 16 -1.96 -3.27 19.31
CA GLU A 16 -1.62 -4.00 20.53
C GLU A 16 -0.18 -4.51 20.51
N HIS A 17 0.35 -4.73 19.31
CA HIS A 17 1.70 -5.22 19.12
C HIS A 17 2.48 -4.29 18.21
N LEU A 18 2.49 -3.00 18.54
CA LEU A 18 3.14 -1.97 17.74
C LEU A 18 4.62 -2.25 17.50
N GLU A 19 5.27 -2.91 18.45
CA GLU A 19 6.66 -3.33 18.31
C GLU A 19 6.90 -4.29 17.15
N LYS A 20 5.84 -4.89 16.63
CA LYS A 20 5.89 -5.78 15.47
C LYS A 20 5.67 -5.06 14.13
N ALA A 21 5.53 -3.74 14.15
CA ALA A 21 5.33 -2.98 12.92
C ALA A 21 6.39 -3.28 11.84
N PRO A 22 7.68 -3.44 12.17
CA PRO A 22 8.65 -3.85 11.15
C PRO A 22 8.30 -5.16 10.47
N GLU A 23 7.79 -6.14 11.21
CA GLU A 23 7.36 -7.42 10.65
C GLU A 23 6.13 -7.26 9.74
N TYR A 24 5.19 -6.40 10.13
CA TYR A 24 4.00 -6.14 9.31
C TYR A 24 4.39 -5.56 7.97
N LEU A 25 5.29 -4.59 7.98
CA LEU A 25 5.75 -3.93 6.75
C LEU A 25 6.56 -4.88 5.86
N GLU A 26 7.37 -5.75 6.47
CA GLU A 26 8.10 -6.79 5.71
C GLU A 26 7.13 -7.78 5.07
N LYS A 27 6.07 -8.15 5.75
CA LYS A 27 5.05 -9.04 5.18
C LYS A 27 4.35 -8.38 4.00
N VAL A 28 4.02 -7.10 4.11
CA VAL A 28 3.41 -6.34 3.01
C VAL A 28 4.33 -6.35 1.80
N LYS A 29 5.60 -6.04 2.01
CA LYS A 29 6.60 -6.05 0.95
C LYS A 29 6.70 -7.41 0.28
N GLY A 30 6.76 -8.47 1.08
CA GLY A 30 6.82 -9.84 0.57
C GLY A 30 5.59 -10.20 -0.27
N ILE A 31 4.40 -9.82 0.18
CA ILE A 31 3.16 -10.07 -0.57
C ILE A 31 3.19 -9.32 -1.91
N VAL A 32 3.57 -8.05 -1.89
CA VAL A 32 3.64 -7.23 -3.10
C VAL A 32 4.60 -7.86 -4.12
N GLU A 33 5.81 -8.20 -3.68
CA GLU A 33 6.83 -8.76 -4.56
C GLU A 33 6.44 -10.13 -5.10
N LEU A 34 5.88 -10.98 -4.26
CA LEU A 34 5.46 -12.33 -4.66
C LEU A 34 4.38 -12.29 -5.75
N GLU A 35 3.54 -11.29 -5.73
CA GLU A 35 2.49 -11.11 -6.74
C GLU A 35 2.98 -10.36 -7.99
N GLY A 36 4.25 -9.99 -8.04
CA GLY A 36 4.83 -9.31 -9.20
C GLY A 36 4.78 -7.80 -9.15
N GLY A 37 4.47 -7.21 -8.00
CA GLY A 37 4.52 -5.78 -7.81
C GLY A 37 5.87 -5.30 -7.30
N ILE A 38 6.00 -3.98 -7.19
CA ILE A 38 7.20 -3.33 -6.67
C ILE A 38 6.78 -2.33 -5.60
N LEU A 39 7.22 -2.54 -4.37
CA LEU A 39 7.03 -1.56 -3.30
C LEU A 39 8.18 -0.56 -3.41
N GLU A 40 7.90 0.61 -3.97
CA GLU A 40 8.94 1.60 -4.22
C GLU A 40 9.36 2.35 -2.98
N LYS A 41 8.41 2.83 -2.21
CA LYS A 41 8.67 3.61 -0.99
C LYS A 41 7.56 3.42 0.02
N THR A 42 7.94 3.51 1.29
CA THR A 42 7.01 3.53 2.40
C THR A 42 7.39 4.69 3.31
N TYR A 43 6.41 5.48 3.70
CA TYR A 43 6.57 6.59 4.62
C TYR A 43 5.75 6.35 5.88
N ALA A 44 6.29 6.71 7.03
CA ALA A 44 5.48 6.86 8.24
C ALA A 44 4.86 8.26 8.18
N VAL A 45 3.57 8.35 8.46
CA VAL A 45 2.86 9.62 8.37
C VAL A 45 2.09 9.89 9.66
N MET A 46 1.79 11.17 9.89
CA MET A 46 0.94 11.60 11.01
C MET A 46 -0.47 11.85 10.50
N GLY A 47 -1.45 11.71 11.36
CA GLY A 47 -2.85 11.95 11.04
C GLY A 47 -3.66 10.66 11.07
N PRO A 48 -4.68 10.54 10.20
CA PRO A 48 -5.59 9.39 10.26
C PRO A 48 -4.97 8.08 9.78
N TYR A 49 -3.83 8.14 9.10
CA TYR A 49 -3.12 6.94 8.62
C TYR A 49 -1.77 6.83 9.28
N ASP A 50 -1.23 5.62 9.34
CA ASP A 50 0.06 5.36 9.95
C ASP A 50 1.18 5.30 8.92
N PHE A 51 0.89 4.77 7.73
CA PHE A 51 1.89 4.64 6.67
C PHE A 51 1.29 5.01 5.31
N LEU A 52 2.17 5.43 4.41
CA LEU A 52 1.84 5.67 3.01
C LEU A 52 2.84 4.89 2.16
N ALA A 53 2.35 4.09 1.22
CA ALA A 53 3.19 3.31 0.34
C ALA A 53 2.98 3.71 -1.11
N ILE A 54 4.08 3.75 -1.86
CA ILE A 54 4.05 3.92 -3.31
C ILE A 54 4.37 2.56 -3.91
N VAL A 55 3.45 2.02 -4.69
CA VAL A 55 3.55 0.66 -5.21
C VAL A 55 3.29 0.66 -6.71
N LYS A 56 4.00 -0.20 -7.42
CA LYS A 56 3.73 -0.43 -8.85
C LYS A 56 3.21 -1.84 -9.05
N TYR A 57 2.13 -1.94 -9.83
CA TYR A 57 1.55 -3.22 -10.21
C TYR A 57 1.42 -3.30 -11.73
N PRO A 58 1.53 -4.53 -12.30
CA PRO A 58 1.35 -4.69 -13.75
C PRO A 58 -0.08 -4.47 -14.20
N ASP A 59 -1.05 -4.66 -13.31
CA ASP A 59 -2.47 -4.50 -13.61
C ASP A 59 -3.29 -4.37 -12.32
N THR A 60 -4.55 -4.03 -12.48
CA THR A 60 -5.49 -3.83 -11.37
C THR A 60 -5.79 -5.15 -10.65
N GLU A 61 -5.83 -6.25 -11.39
CA GLU A 61 -6.09 -7.57 -10.82
C GLU A 61 -5.02 -7.94 -9.79
N THR A 62 -3.76 -7.67 -10.11
CA THR A 62 -2.65 -7.90 -9.18
C THR A 62 -2.83 -7.06 -7.91
N ALA A 63 -3.22 -5.79 -8.06
CA ALA A 63 -3.48 -4.93 -6.92
C ALA A 63 -4.56 -5.53 -6.00
N PHE A 64 -5.65 -6.03 -6.57
CA PHE A 64 -6.71 -6.66 -5.77
C PHE A 64 -6.23 -7.91 -5.05
N ARG A 65 -5.41 -8.74 -5.70
CA ARG A 65 -4.86 -9.94 -5.04
C ARG A 65 -4.00 -9.57 -3.85
N VAL A 66 -3.18 -8.54 -3.99
CA VAL A 66 -2.33 -8.05 -2.89
C VAL A 66 -3.20 -7.54 -1.75
N LEU A 67 -4.21 -6.72 -2.04
CA LEU A 67 -5.11 -6.18 -1.03
C LEU A 67 -5.81 -7.29 -0.25
N ALA A 68 -6.29 -8.31 -0.94
CA ALA A 68 -6.95 -9.44 -0.29
C ALA A 68 -6.01 -10.18 0.67
N LYS A 69 -4.76 -10.36 0.27
CA LYS A 69 -3.76 -11.03 1.11
C LYS A 69 -3.38 -10.18 2.33
N ILE A 70 -3.25 -8.86 2.15
CA ILE A 70 -2.96 -7.96 3.27
C ILE A 70 -4.12 -7.99 4.28
N ALA A 71 -5.36 -7.97 3.79
CA ALA A 71 -6.53 -8.03 4.67
C ALA A 71 -6.53 -9.26 5.56
N LYS A 72 -6.04 -10.40 5.05
CA LYS A 72 -5.94 -11.64 5.83
C LYS A 72 -4.97 -11.57 6.99
N LEU A 73 -4.08 -10.60 7.01
CA LEU A 73 -3.15 -10.43 8.14
C LEU A 73 -3.85 -9.87 9.37
N GLU A 74 -5.00 -9.20 9.19
CA GLU A 74 -5.84 -8.62 10.25
C GLU A 74 -5.18 -7.51 11.07
N VAL A 75 -3.93 -7.19 10.80
CA VAL A 75 -3.18 -6.16 11.54
C VAL A 75 -3.16 -4.81 10.84
N LEU A 76 -3.52 -4.79 9.54
CA LEU A 76 -3.51 -3.58 8.73
C LEU A 76 -4.81 -3.41 7.97
N HIS A 77 -5.24 -2.16 7.87
CA HIS A 77 -6.32 -1.75 6.99
C HIS A 77 -5.72 -0.84 5.92
N THR A 78 -6.01 -1.10 4.65
CA THR A 78 -5.44 -0.32 3.56
C THR A 78 -6.50 0.28 2.65
N GLU A 79 -6.20 1.47 2.15
CA GLU A 79 -6.94 2.11 1.08
C GLU A 79 -5.95 2.33 -0.05
N THR A 80 -6.26 1.84 -1.25
CA THR A 80 -5.34 1.87 -2.38
C THR A 80 -5.98 2.57 -3.55
N PHE A 81 -5.26 3.53 -4.12
CA PHE A 81 -5.73 4.36 -5.22
C PHE A 81 -4.77 4.29 -6.40
N PRO A 82 -5.28 4.17 -7.64
CA PRO A 82 -4.42 4.42 -8.79
C PRO A 82 -3.97 5.87 -8.78
N ALA A 83 -2.73 6.11 -9.17
CA ALA A 83 -2.14 7.44 -9.14
C ALA A 83 -1.33 7.68 -10.41
N GLU A 84 -1.33 8.92 -10.86
CA GLU A 84 -0.55 9.38 -11.98
C GLU A 84 0.23 10.62 -11.56
N GLU A 85 1.31 10.91 -12.27
CA GLU A 85 1.99 12.17 -12.07
C GLU A 85 1.05 13.30 -12.45
N VAL A 86 1.11 14.41 -11.73
CA VAL A 86 0.20 15.53 -11.94
C VAL A 86 0.26 16.08 -13.37
N ASP A 87 1.41 15.97 -14.02
CA ASP A 87 1.59 16.42 -15.40
C ASP A 87 0.63 15.72 -16.37
N VAL A 88 0.35 14.44 -16.13
CA VAL A 88 -0.59 13.68 -16.96
C VAL A 88 -1.99 14.28 -16.83
N PHE A 89 -2.40 14.60 -15.62
CA PHE A 89 -3.67 15.25 -15.35
C PHE A 89 -3.74 16.63 -16.00
N LEU A 90 -2.70 17.44 -15.81
CA LEU A 90 -2.67 18.81 -16.35
C LEU A 90 -2.75 18.85 -17.89
N LYS A 91 -2.08 17.91 -18.55
CA LYS A 91 -2.16 17.79 -20.01
C LYS A 91 -3.56 17.44 -20.51
N ALA A 92 -4.34 16.72 -19.71
CA ALA A 92 -5.70 16.36 -20.06
C ALA A 92 -6.65 17.54 -20.06
N LEU A 93 -6.26 18.67 -19.46
CA LEU A 93 -7.09 19.88 -19.39
C LEU A 93 -6.99 20.77 -20.64
N VAL A 94 -6.08 20.47 -21.54
CA VAL A 94 -5.80 21.31 -22.72
C VAL A 94 -6.51 20.78 -23.97
#